data_d5e104da07098529e374fcac5e473aaf
#
_entry.id   d5e104da07098529e374fcac5e473aaf
#
_cell.length_a   1.000
_cell.length_b   1.000
_cell.length_c   1.000
_cell.angle_alpha   90.00
_cell.angle_beta   90.00
_cell.angle_gamma   90.00
#
_symmetry.space_group_name_H-M   'P 1'
#
loop_
_entity.id
_entity.type
_entity.pdbx_description
1 polymer ?
#
loop_
_entity_poly.entity_id
_entity_poly.type
_entity_poly.pdbx_seq_one_letter_code
_entity_poly.pdbx_strand_id
1 'polypeptide(L)'
;MTVTLISHTPQPEQIIAAAAKLCYSDTTVEDLMDGLSAEQAEKFVGMLETMGHESPVEHVTFTFGIAGVSRSLLAQITRHRIASFSVQSQRYVRKNQFTYVTPPAIAADEAAAALYHQTMEQTVQAYNALADRLQATYYPQFLAEGCTEKAARSKAEKKAIEDARYVLPTACETKMMVTMNVRSLRHFFQLRCCNRAQWEIRDLATQMLKLCCEAAPALFRHAGPACCQGGCPEGKMTCGQMAAVRERFAALHAAPSTAETR
;
A
#
# COMPACT_ATOMS: atom_id res chain seq x y z
N MET A 1 8.39 7.19 -5.66
CA MET A 1 7.68 6.02 -5.05
C MET A 1 8.46 4.75 -5.38
N THR A 2 8.65 3.89 -4.39
CA THR A 2 9.27 2.55 -4.54
C THR A 2 8.35 1.53 -3.91
N VAL A 3 8.05 0.45 -4.64
CA VAL A 3 7.21 -0.66 -4.19
C VAL A 3 7.98 -1.95 -4.36
N THR A 4 8.11 -2.73 -3.30
CA THR A 4 8.85 -3.99 -3.29
C THR A 4 7.96 -5.08 -2.70
N LEU A 5 7.83 -6.21 -3.36
CA LEU A 5 7.25 -7.41 -2.77
C LEU A 5 8.28 -8.03 -1.82
N ILE A 6 7.99 -8.00 -0.52
CA ILE A 6 8.89 -8.52 0.53
C ILE A 6 8.72 -10.03 0.68
N SER A 7 7.47 -10.49 0.69
CA SER A 7 7.13 -11.92 0.80
C SER A 7 5.70 -12.17 0.37
N HIS A 8 5.43 -13.41 0.01
CA HIS A 8 4.08 -13.93 -0.14
C HIS A 8 4.00 -15.35 0.40
N THR A 9 2.80 -15.85 0.63
CA THR A 9 2.55 -17.23 1.01
C THR A 9 3.13 -18.17 -0.07
N PRO A 10 4.01 -19.15 0.27
CA PRO A 10 4.56 -20.08 -0.70
C PRO A 10 3.47 -21.00 -1.26
N GLN A 11 3.64 -21.48 -2.49
CA GLN A 11 2.70 -22.39 -3.17
C GLN A 11 1.24 -21.91 -3.09
N PRO A 12 0.94 -20.67 -3.47
CA PRO A 12 -0.32 -20.01 -3.15
C PRO A 12 -1.52 -20.70 -3.80
N GLU A 13 -1.40 -21.19 -5.03
CA GLU A 13 -2.47 -21.92 -5.73
C GLU A 13 -2.80 -23.26 -5.06
N GLN A 14 -1.78 -23.99 -4.58
CA GLN A 14 -1.97 -25.26 -3.89
C GLN A 14 -2.70 -25.07 -2.56
N ILE A 15 -2.33 -24.06 -1.78
CA ILE A 15 -3.00 -23.74 -0.52
C ILE A 15 -4.48 -23.40 -0.75
N ILE A 16 -4.79 -22.59 -1.76
CA ILE A 16 -6.17 -22.22 -2.10
C ILE A 16 -6.97 -23.47 -2.53
N ALA A 17 -6.37 -24.30 -3.39
CA ALA A 17 -7.03 -25.50 -3.87
C ALA A 17 -7.28 -26.51 -2.75
N ALA A 18 -6.31 -26.72 -1.86
CA ALA A 18 -6.43 -27.60 -0.70
C ALA A 18 -7.52 -27.08 0.27
N ALA A 19 -7.49 -25.78 0.60
CA ALA A 19 -8.49 -25.15 1.47
C ALA A 19 -9.91 -25.29 0.93
N ALA A 20 -10.10 -25.13 -0.39
CA ALA A 20 -11.42 -25.28 -0.99
C ALA A 20 -11.87 -26.76 -1.05
N LYS A 21 -10.97 -27.69 -1.35
CA LYS A 21 -11.28 -29.14 -1.39
C LYS A 21 -11.57 -29.71 0.00
N LEU A 22 -10.93 -29.17 1.05
CA LEU A 22 -11.13 -29.62 2.42
C LEU A 22 -12.61 -29.60 2.85
N CYS A 23 -13.38 -28.63 2.33
CA CYS A 23 -14.82 -28.52 2.65
C CYS A 23 -15.66 -29.71 2.16
N TYR A 24 -15.13 -30.52 1.25
CA TYR A 24 -15.87 -31.61 0.56
C TYR A 24 -15.10 -32.92 0.55
N SER A 25 -14.04 -33.03 1.33
CA SER A 25 -13.16 -34.22 1.39
C SER A 25 -13.06 -34.72 2.82
N ASP A 26 -12.99 -36.06 2.97
CA ASP A 26 -12.67 -36.75 4.20
C ASP A 26 -11.16 -37.06 4.33
N THR A 27 -10.36 -36.64 3.34
CA THR A 27 -8.91 -36.78 3.27
C THR A 27 -8.22 -35.78 4.23
N THR A 28 -7.03 -36.11 4.71
CA THR A 28 -6.25 -35.24 5.58
C THR A 28 -5.77 -33.98 4.84
N VAL A 29 -5.44 -32.91 5.58
CA VAL A 29 -4.91 -31.67 4.98
C VAL A 29 -3.57 -31.93 4.28
N GLU A 30 -2.73 -32.74 4.88
CA GLU A 30 -1.43 -33.14 4.35
C GLU A 30 -1.57 -33.86 3.01
N ASP A 31 -2.46 -34.85 2.94
CA ASP A 31 -2.73 -35.57 1.69
C ASP A 31 -3.33 -34.69 0.60
N LEU A 32 -4.15 -33.71 0.97
CA LEU A 32 -4.67 -32.72 0.02
C LEU A 32 -3.58 -31.81 -0.55
N MET A 33 -2.59 -31.42 0.26
CA MET A 33 -1.45 -30.63 -0.18
C MET A 33 -0.52 -31.43 -1.09
N ASP A 34 -0.18 -32.67 -0.70
CA ASP A 34 0.75 -33.53 -1.45
C ASP A 34 0.13 -34.10 -2.74
N GLY A 35 -1.18 -34.26 -2.77
CA GLY A 35 -1.92 -34.81 -3.92
C GLY A 35 -2.22 -33.82 -5.05
N LEU A 36 -1.81 -32.55 -4.94
CA LEU A 36 -2.11 -31.51 -5.93
C LEU A 36 -0.85 -31.10 -6.72
N SER A 37 -0.85 -31.39 -8.04
CA SER A 37 0.14 -30.78 -8.92
C SER A 37 -0.14 -29.28 -9.09
N ALA A 38 0.90 -28.49 -9.44
CA ALA A 38 0.76 -27.04 -9.68
C ALA A 38 -0.30 -26.73 -10.77
N GLU A 39 -0.30 -27.53 -11.86
CA GLU A 39 -1.28 -27.37 -12.95
C GLU A 39 -2.73 -27.65 -12.48
N GLN A 40 -2.92 -28.70 -11.67
CA GLN A 40 -4.23 -29.00 -11.10
C GLN A 40 -4.71 -27.90 -10.15
N ALA A 41 -3.81 -27.37 -9.32
CA ALA A 41 -4.11 -26.27 -8.41
C ALA A 41 -4.50 -25.00 -9.16
N GLU A 42 -3.76 -24.63 -10.20
CA GLU A 42 -4.06 -23.48 -11.05
C GLU A 42 -5.43 -23.60 -11.73
N LYS A 43 -5.71 -24.75 -12.32
CA LYS A 43 -7.01 -25.03 -12.96
C LYS A 43 -8.17 -24.95 -11.96
N PHE A 44 -7.94 -25.45 -10.75
CA PHE A 44 -8.94 -25.41 -9.69
C PHE A 44 -9.21 -23.98 -9.20
N VAL A 45 -8.17 -23.18 -9.03
CA VAL A 45 -8.29 -21.75 -8.72
C VAL A 45 -9.11 -21.01 -9.77
N GLY A 46 -8.87 -21.25 -11.06
CA GLY A 46 -9.65 -20.67 -12.16
C GLY A 46 -11.15 -21.06 -12.10
N MET A 47 -11.44 -22.29 -11.70
CA MET A 47 -12.82 -22.74 -11.48
C MET A 47 -13.48 -22.01 -10.29
N LEU A 48 -12.79 -21.87 -9.15
CA LEU A 48 -13.28 -21.12 -7.99
C LEU A 48 -13.59 -19.66 -8.34
N GLU A 49 -12.72 -19.04 -9.14
CA GLU A 49 -12.92 -17.66 -9.61
C GLU A 49 -14.19 -17.55 -10.48
N THR A 50 -14.39 -18.48 -11.41
CA THR A 50 -15.60 -18.50 -12.26
C THR A 50 -16.87 -18.70 -11.45
N MET A 51 -16.81 -19.47 -10.37
CA MET A 51 -17.92 -19.71 -9.44
C MET A 51 -18.13 -18.57 -8.43
N GLY A 52 -17.23 -17.60 -8.34
CA GLY A 52 -17.27 -16.52 -7.36
C GLY A 52 -16.96 -16.96 -5.93
N HIS A 53 -16.24 -18.07 -5.75
CA HIS A 53 -15.84 -18.58 -4.43
C HIS A 53 -14.58 -17.87 -3.96
N GLU A 54 -14.74 -16.84 -3.14
CA GLU A 54 -13.64 -15.98 -2.70
C GLU A 54 -13.06 -16.32 -1.30
N SER A 55 -13.74 -17.15 -0.49
CA SER A 55 -13.24 -17.47 0.85
C SER A 55 -11.90 -18.23 0.84
N PRO A 56 -11.64 -19.21 -0.06
CA PRO A 56 -10.37 -19.93 -0.06
C PRO A 56 -9.15 -19.04 -0.38
N VAL A 57 -9.34 -17.97 -1.16
CA VAL A 57 -8.22 -17.09 -1.52
C VAL A 57 -7.77 -16.18 -0.36
N GLU A 58 -8.51 -16.14 0.75
CA GLU A 58 -8.13 -15.39 1.96
C GLU A 58 -6.95 -16.01 2.72
N HIS A 59 -6.65 -17.31 2.51
CA HIS A 59 -5.52 -18.01 3.13
C HIS A 59 -4.15 -17.57 2.58
N VAL A 60 -4.11 -16.89 1.45
CA VAL A 60 -2.88 -16.42 0.79
C VAL A 60 -2.69 -14.93 0.99
N THR A 61 -1.51 -14.53 1.48
CA THR A 61 -1.15 -13.15 1.78
C THR A 61 0.08 -12.70 1.02
N PHE A 62 0.16 -11.38 0.78
CA PHE A 62 1.29 -10.69 0.18
C PHE A 62 1.71 -9.53 1.08
N THR A 63 3.01 -9.36 1.30
CA THR A 63 3.60 -8.28 2.11
C THR A 63 4.45 -7.39 1.25
N PHE A 64 4.16 -6.09 1.25
CA PHE A 64 4.86 -5.08 0.47
C PHE A 64 5.60 -4.09 1.37
N GLY A 65 6.80 -3.69 0.93
CA GLY A 65 7.50 -2.51 1.40
C GLY A 65 7.23 -1.35 0.44
N ILE A 66 6.78 -0.22 0.97
CA ILE A 66 6.38 0.96 0.20
C ILE A 66 7.10 2.18 0.77
N ALA A 67 7.79 2.97 -0.08
CA ALA A 67 8.47 4.19 0.29
C ALA A 67 8.26 5.29 -0.75
N GLY A 68 8.51 6.55 -0.36
CA GLY A 68 8.36 7.69 -1.27
C GLY A 68 6.90 8.00 -1.58
N VAL A 69 5.99 7.80 -0.62
CA VAL A 69 4.57 8.08 -0.75
C VAL A 69 4.12 9.14 0.24
N SER A 70 3.09 9.91 -0.13
CA SER A 70 2.57 10.98 0.72
C SER A 70 1.71 10.46 1.88
N ARG A 71 1.56 11.28 2.91
CA ARG A 71 0.55 11.06 3.97
C ARG A 71 -0.88 11.14 3.41
N SER A 72 -1.07 11.87 2.30
CA SER A 72 -2.34 11.90 1.57
C SER A 72 -2.70 10.51 1.02
N LEU A 73 -1.74 9.79 0.43
CA LEU A 73 -1.94 8.40 0.00
C LEU A 73 -2.19 7.49 1.21
N LEU A 74 -1.41 7.65 2.28
CA LEU A 74 -1.59 6.84 3.50
C LEU A 74 -3.02 6.93 4.04
N ALA A 75 -3.61 8.13 4.09
CA ALA A 75 -4.99 8.33 4.53
C ALA A 75 -6.02 7.60 3.65
N GLN A 76 -5.68 7.28 2.40
CA GLN A 76 -6.54 6.55 1.49
C GLN A 76 -6.35 5.03 1.60
N ILE A 77 -5.09 4.54 1.67
CA ILE A 77 -4.81 3.10 1.70
C ILE A 77 -5.25 2.47 3.03
N THR A 78 -5.11 3.18 4.15
CA THR A 78 -5.53 2.69 5.48
C THR A 78 -7.05 2.58 5.66
N ARG A 79 -7.85 3.03 4.69
CA ARG A 79 -9.31 2.77 4.67
C ARG A 79 -9.66 1.34 4.26
N HIS A 80 -8.71 0.60 3.69
CA HIS A 80 -8.87 -0.83 3.43
C HIS A 80 -8.64 -1.62 4.73
N ARG A 81 -9.73 -2.19 5.30
CA ARG A 81 -9.73 -2.67 6.69
C ARG A 81 -9.12 -4.06 6.89
N ILE A 82 -9.21 -4.95 5.89
CA ILE A 82 -8.63 -6.29 5.98
C ILE A 82 -7.19 -6.20 5.44
N ALA A 83 -6.35 -5.54 6.22
CA ALA A 83 -4.93 -5.31 5.93
C ALA A 83 -4.17 -5.00 7.23
N SER A 84 -2.90 -5.37 7.27
CA SER A 84 -1.98 -5.00 8.34
C SER A 84 -1.05 -3.89 7.85
N PHE A 85 -0.89 -2.82 8.65
CA PHE A 85 -0.06 -1.68 8.32
C PHE A 85 0.96 -1.41 9.41
N SER A 86 2.23 -1.29 9.03
CA SER A 86 3.29 -0.70 9.86
C SER A 86 3.82 0.54 9.16
N VAL A 87 3.65 1.71 9.76
CA VAL A 87 3.93 3.01 9.13
C VAL A 87 4.95 3.80 9.95
N GLN A 88 5.89 4.48 9.27
CA GLN A 88 6.84 5.35 9.95
C GLN A 88 6.12 6.41 10.79
N SER A 89 6.40 6.42 12.09
CA SER A 89 5.79 7.36 13.02
C SER A 89 6.40 8.76 12.91
N GLN A 90 5.55 9.78 12.88
CA GLN A 90 5.95 11.18 13.01
C GLN A 90 6.06 11.64 14.48
N ARG A 91 5.79 10.76 15.45
CA ARG A 91 5.93 11.04 16.89
C ARG A 91 7.32 10.72 17.43
N TYR A 92 8.06 9.83 16.75
CA TYR A 92 9.34 9.32 17.25
C TYR A 92 10.53 9.69 16.37
N VAL A 93 10.27 10.17 15.15
CA VAL A 93 11.31 10.54 14.18
C VAL A 93 11.19 12.01 13.87
N ARG A 94 12.15 12.82 14.35
CA ARG A 94 12.22 14.25 14.03
C ARG A 94 12.50 14.42 12.54
N LYS A 95 11.77 15.31 11.89
CA LYS A 95 11.87 15.63 10.48
C LYS A 95 12.58 16.98 10.28
N ASN A 96 13.88 17.06 10.63
CA ASN A 96 14.68 18.29 10.48
C ASN A 96 14.66 18.80 9.02
N GLN A 97 14.69 17.89 8.07
CA GLN A 97 14.34 18.11 6.67
C GLN A 97 13.40 16.97 6.28
N PHE A 98 12.17 17.27 5.91
CA PHE A 98 11.28 16.25 5.39
C PHE A 98 11.23 16.31 3.86
N THR A 99 11.29 15.14 3.24
CA THR A 99 10.95 14.97 1.84
C THR A 99 9.43 15.03 1.66
N TYR A 100 9.00 15.48 0.50
CA TYR A 100 7.58 15.62 0.17
C TYR A 100 7.32 15.21 -1.26
N VAL A 101 6.13 14.70 -1.48
CA VAL A 101 5.68 14.27 -2.81
C VAL A 101 5.08 15.46 -3.55
N THR A 102 5.63 15.78 -4.73
CA THR A 102 5.09 16.83 -5.59
C THR A 102 4.09 16.22 -6.59
N PRO A 103 2.83 16.64 -6.59
CA PRO A 103 1.85 16.21 -7.57
C PRO A 103 2.28 16.51 -9.00
N PRO A 104 2.05 15.60 -9.99
CA PRO A 104 2.47 15.80 -11.38
C PRO A 104 1.96 17.09 -12.01
N ALA A 105 0.72 17.49 -11.69
CA ALA A 105 0.15 18.73 -12.21
C ALA A 105 0.86 19.99 -11.67
N ILE A 106 1.35 19.94 -10.43
CA ILE A 106 2.16 21.03 -9.85
C ILE A 106 3.55 21.02 -10.49
N ALA A 107 4.16 19.85 -10.63
CA ALA A 107 5.49 19.71 -11.23
C ALA A 107 5.54 20.15 -12.70
N ALA A 108 4.43 20.05 -13.42
CA ALA A 108 4.30 20.47 -14.83
C ALA A 108 4.13 21.99 -15.04
N ASP A 109 3.86 22.75 -13.98
CA ASP A 109 3.68 24.21 -14.01
C ASP A 109 4.78 24.86 -13.17
N GLU A 110 5.68 25.59 -13.81
CA GLU A 110 6.85 26.20 -13.15
C GLU A 110 6.47 27.17 -12.03
N ALA A 111 5.44 28.00 -12.23
CA ALA A 111 4.98 28.95 -11.23
C ALA A 111 4.31 28.24 -10.04
N ALA A 112 3.51 27.22 -10.30
CA ALA A 112 2.91 26.40 -9.26
C ALA A 112 3.98 25.61 -8.48
N ALA A 113 4.98 25.06 -9.16
CA ALA A 113 6.09 24.34 -8.55
C ALA A 113 6.92 25.27 -7.63
N ALA A 114 7.25 26.48 -8.09
CA ALA A 114 7.98 27.46 -7.28
C ALA A 114 7.21 27.82 -6.00
N LEU A 115 5.91 28.13 -6.11
CA LEU A 115 5.06 28.42 -4.95
C LEU A 115 4.97 27.23 -3.99
N TYR A 116 4.82 26.04 -4.54
CA TYR A 116 4.72 24.79 -3.75
C TYR A 116 6.01 24.53 -2.96
N HIS A 117 7.17 24.60 -3.59
CA HIS A 117 8.46 24.39 -2.94
C HIS A 117 8.73 25.44 -1.86
N GLN A 118 8.48 26.73 -2.15
CA GLN A 118 8.60 27.80 -1.17
C GLN A 118 7.72 27.54 0.07
N THR A 119 6.48 27.10 -0.13
CA THR A 119 5.56 26.75 0.96
C THR A 119 6.09 25.58 1.78
N MET A 120 6.64 24.53 1.15
CA MET A 120 7.24 23.39 1.85
C MET A 120 8.44 23.80 2.69
N GLU A 121 9.33 24.65 2.18
CA GLU A 121 10.49 25.18 2.91
C GLU A 121 10.07 26.00 4.14
N GLN A 122 9.10 26.89 3.99
CA GLN A 122 8.53 27.65 5.12
C GLN A 122 7.93 26.72 6.18
N THR A 123 7.28 25.65 5.75
CA THR A 123 6.70 24.67 6.66
C THR A 123 7.78 23.88 7.42
N VAL A 124 8.90 23.51 6.77
CA VAL A 124 10.06 22.91 7.46
C VAL A 124 10.61 23.83 8.54
N GLN A 125 10.78 25.12 8.22
CA GLN A 125 11.27 26.12 9.17
C GLN A 125 10.32 26.27 10.36
N ALA A 126 9.02 26.39 10.11
CA ALA A 126 8.00 26.50 11.15
C ALA A 126 7.97 25.26 12.07
N TYR A 127 8.03 24.06 11.47
CA TYR A 127 8.08 22.81 12.23
C TYR A 127 9.29 22.76 13.18
N ASN A 128 10.48 23.10 12.69
CA ASN A 128 11.69 23.06 13.50
C ASN A 128 11.65 24.12 14.62
N ALA A 129 11.22 25.34 14.31
CA ALA A 129 11.08 26.40 15.32
C ALA A 129 10.08 26.03 16.44
N LEU A 130 8.95 25.42 16.09
CA LEU A 130 7.97 24.90 17.05
C LEU A 130 8.56 23.77 17.89
N ALA A 131 9.22 22.79 17.27
CA ALA A 131 9.83 21.67 17.97
C ALA A 131 10.88 22.12 18.99
N ASP A 132 11.77 23.05 18.60
CA ASP A 132 12.82 23.58 19.48
C ASP A 132 12.22 24.37 20.65
N ARG A 133 11.24 25.23 20.38
CA ARG A 133 10.55 26.02 21.42
C ARG A 133 9.83 25.12 22.44
N LEU A 134 9.09 24.13 21.95
CA LEU A 134 8.37 23.17 22.79
C LEU A 134 9.33 22.29 23.58
N GLN A 135 10.43 21.84 22.98
CA GLN A 135 11.45 21.07 23.67
C GLN A 135 12.06 21.87 24.84
N ALA A 136 12.37 23.15 24.62
CA ALA A 136 12.87 24.05 25.66
C ALA A 136 11.86 24.24 26.82
N THR A 137 10.55 24.22 26.50
CA THR A 137 9.47 24.31 27.47
C THR A 137 9.33 23.02 28.32
N TYR A 138 9.40 21.84 27.66
CA TYR A 138 9.18 20.54 28.32
C TYR A 138 10.42 20.04 29.09
N TYR A 139 11.63 20.39 28.67
CA TYR A 139 12.87 19.90 29.27
C TYR A 139 12.96 20.17 30.76
N PRO A 140 12.79 21.43 31.27
CA PRO A 140 12.83 21.70 32.71
C PRO A 140 11.70 21.00 33.48
N GLN A 141 10.55 20.75 32.88
CA GLN A 141 9.45 20.02 33.51
C GLN A 141 9.85 18.57 33.81
N PHE A 142 10.47 17.86 32.85
CA PHE A 142 10.93 16.50 33.04
C PHE A 142 12.13 16.41 34.04
N LEU A 143 12.95 17.45 34.11
CA LEU A 143 13.97 17.52 35.18
C LEU A 143 13.35 17.65 36.57
N ALA A 144 12.34 18.51 36.74
CA ALA A 144 11.59 18.67 37.97
C ALA A 144 10.84 17.39 38.40
N GLU A 145 10.45 16.56 37.45
CA GLU A 145 9.87 15.23 37.69
C GLU A 145 10.90 14.17 38.10
N GLY A 146 12.19 14.52 38.26
CA GLY A 146 13.25 13.63 38.70
C GLY A 146 13.91 12.81 37.58
N CYS A 147 13.69 13.16 36.31
CA CYS A 147 14.38 12.51 35.20
C CYS A 147 15.86 12.92 35.15
N THR A 148 16.74 12.00 34.76
CA THR A 148 18.12 12.36 34.39
C THR A 148 18.13 13.30 33.21
N GLU A 149 19.15 14.14 33.05
CA GLU A 149 19.27 15.07 31.90
C GLU A 149 19.05 14.40 30.53
N LYS A 150 19.69 13.23 30.33
CA LYS A 150 19.56 12.45 29.12
C LYS A 150 18.10 11.99 28.87
N ALA A 151 17.45 11.50 29.93
CA ALA A 151 16.05 11.06 29.86
C ALA A 151 15.10 12.25 29.63
N ALA A 152 15.31 13.36 30.35
CA ALA A 152 14.54 14.58 30.23
C ALA A 152 14.62 15.16 28.81
N ARG A 153 15.83 15.24 28.23
CA ARG A 153 16.04 15.70 26.86
C ARG A 153 15.30 14.82 25.84
N SER A 154 15.41 13.49 25.94
CA SER A 154 14.73 12.56 25.03
C SER A 154 13.20 12.62 25.16
N LYS A 155 12.67 12.73 26.39
CA LYS A 155 11.23 12.87 26.62
C LYS A 155 10.70 14.21 26.08
N ALA A 156 11.42 15.30 26.34
CA ALA A 156 11.07 16.63 25.89
C ALA A 156 11.04 16.70 24.35
N GLU A 157 12.04 16.13 23.67
CA GLU A 157 12.06 16.06 22.20
C GLU A 157 10.86 15.29 21.66
N LYS A 158 10.58 14.08 22.18
CA LYS A 158 9.43 13.28 21.73
C LYS A 158 8.10 14.01 21.93
N LYS A 159 7.94 14.66 23.09
CA LYS A 159 6.74 15.45 23.37
C LYS A 159 6.61 16.66 22.45
N ALA A 160 7.71 17.35 22.20
CA ALA A 160 7.75 18.52 21.33
C ALA A 160 7.39 18.17 19.88
N ILE A 161 7.97 17.10 19.31
CA ILE A 161 7.66 16.70 17.93
C ILE A 161 6.25 16.12 17.80
N GLU A 162 5.68 15.52 18.85
CA GLU A 162 4.29 15.08 18.86
C GLU A 162 3.32 16.23 18.60
N ASP A 163 3.59 17.40 19.14
CA ASP A 163 2.76 18.59 18.95
C ASP A 163 3.17 19.39 17.69
N ALA A 164 4.48 19.57 17.46
CA ALA A 164 4.97 20.32 16.29
C ALA A 164 4.54 19.69 14.95
N ARG A 165 4.36 18.37 14.87
CA ARG A 165 3.96 17.67 13.63
C ARG A 165 2.60 18.12 13.05
N TYR A 166 1.78 18.84 13.80
CA TYR A 166 0.49 19.36 13.32
C TYR A 166 0.61 20.38 12.20
N VAL A 167 1.79 20.98 12.02
CA VAL A 167 2.04 21.85 10.85
C VAL A 167 2.57 21.11 9.63
N LEU A 168 2.89 19.78 9.75
CA LEU A 168 3.39 19.02 8.61
C LEU A 168 2.30 18.81 7.56
N PRO A 169 2.60 19.05 6.26
CA PRO A 169 1.63 18.94 5.21
C PRO A 169 1.31 17.47 4.90
N THR A 170 0.16 17.22 4.28
CA THR A 170 -0.23 15.89 3.79
C THR A 170 0.69 15.38 2.68
N ALA A 171 1.43 16.27 2.03
CA ALA A 171 2.47 15.96 1.06
C ALA A 171 3.72 15.31 1.70
N CYS A 172 3.91 15.46 3.01
CA CYS A 172 5.07 14.88 3.71
C CYS A 172 5.20 13.39 3.41
N GLU A 173 6.41 12.99 2.98
CA GLU A 173 6.71 11.62 2.61
C GLU A 173 6.67 10.68 3.82
N THR A 174 6.23 9.47 3.56
CA THR A 174 6.24 8.36 4.53
C THR A 174 6.63 7.05 3.85
N LYS A 175 6.87 6.04 4.68
CA LYS A 175 7.10 4.66 4.26
C LYS A 175 6.31 3.71 5.14
N MET A 176 5.96 2.55 4.59
CA MET A 176 5.15 1.57 5.28
C MET A 176 5.43 0.14 4.82
N MET A 177 5.10 -0.81 5.67
CA MET A 177 4.84 -2.19 5.28
C MET A 177 3.33 -2.43 5.27
N VAL A 178 2.88 -3.17 4.28
CA VAL A 178 1.46 -3.53 4.11
C VAL A 178 1.35 -5.01 3.83
N THR A 179 0.51 -5.72 4.58
CA THR A 179 0.15 -7.12 4.31
C THR A 179 -1.34 -7.21 4.04
N MET A 180 -1.71 -7.81 2.91
CA MET A 180 -3.09 -8.08 2.52
C MET A 180 -3.23 -9.50 2.00
N ASN A 181 -4.39 -10.13 2.22
CA ASN A 181 -4.73 -11.39 1.54
C ASN A 181 -5.18 -11.14 0.09
N VAL A 182 -5.23 -12.19 -0.72
CA VAL A 182 -5.58 -12.10 -2.16
C VAL A 182 -6.95 -11.47 -2.39
N ARG A 183 -7.97 -11.81 -1.59
CA ARG A 183 -9.30 -11.20 -1.71
C ARG A 183 -9.27 -9.69 -1.49
N SER A 184 -8.57 -9.25 -0.44
CA SER A 184 -8.39 -7.82 -0.14
C SER A 184 -7.59 -7.11 -1.22
N LEU A 185 -6.55 -7.75 -1.78
CA LEU A 185 -5.76 -7.20 -2.89
C LEU A 185 -6.60 -7.05 -4.16
N ARG A 186 -7.37 -8.06 -4.56
CA ARG A 186 -8.28 -7.99 -5.71
C ARG A 186 -9.25 -6.82 -5.56
N HIS A 187 -9.87 -6.67 -4.40
CA HIS A 187 -10.76 -5.55 -4.10
C HIS A 187 -10.01 -4.19 -4.13
N PHE A 188 -8.81 -4.13 -3.56
CA PHE A 188 -7.97 -2.93 -3.60
C PHE A 188 -7.66 -2.53 -5.05
N PHE A 189 -7.24 -3.47 -5.90
CA PHE A 189 -6.94 -3.21 -7.32
C PHE A 189 -8.18 -2.78 -8.08
N GLN A 190 -9.33 -3.40 -7.82
CA GLN A 190 -10.61 -3.04 -8.43
C GLN A 190 -10.97 -1.57 -8.20
N LEU A 191 -10.74 -1.05 -7.00
CA LEU A 191 -11.03 0.33 -6.63
C LEU A 191 -9.91 1.30 -7.01
N ARG A 192 -8.63 0.91 -6.81
CA ARG A 192 -7.52 1.86 -6.85
C ARG A 192 -6.75 1.87 -8.17
N CYS A 193 -6.83 0.82 -9.00
CA CYS A 193 -6.34 0.88 -10.36
C CYS A 193 -7.28 1.64 -11.33
N CYS A 194 -8.47 2.03 -10.87
CA CYS A 194 -9.43 2.78 -11.66
C CYS A 194 -8.93 4.20 -11.96
N ASN A 195 -9.19 4.71 -13.18
CA ASN A 195 -8.83 6.08 -13.57
C ASN A 195 -9.47 7.17 -12.70
N ARG A 196 -10.54 6.86 -11.96
CA ARG A 196 -11.15 7.77 -11.00
C ARG A 196 -10.44 7.82 -9.64
N ALA A 197 -9.55 6.87 -9.35
CA ALA A 197 -8.70 6.94 -8.17
C ALA A 197 -7.70 8.12 -8.30
N GLN A 198 -7.32 8.70 -7.16
CA GLN A 198 -6.29 9.73 -7.13
C GLN A 198 -4.98 9.17 -7.71
N TRP A 199 -4.22 10.00 -8.41
CA TRP A 199 -3.09 9.57 -9.24
C TRP A 199 -2.04 8.74 -8.47
N GLU A 200 -1.71 9.12 -7.23
CA GLU A 200 -0.64 8.49 -6.45
C GLU A 200 -1.02 7.08 -5.98
N ILE A 201 -2.23 6.92 -5.41
CA ILE A 201 -2.71 5.58 -5.01
C ILE A 201 -3.02 4.69 -6.21
N ARG A 202 -3.37 5.26 -7.36
CA ARG A 202 -3.56 4.51 -8.61
C ARG A 202 -2.23 3.97 -9.13
N ASP A 203 -1.18 4.77 -9.08
CA ASP A 203 0.17 4.35 -9.45
C ASP A 203 0.67 3.26 -8.50
N LEU A 204 0.55 3.46 -7.18
CA LEU A 204 0.85 2.44 -6.18
C LEU A 204 0.13 1.13 -6.46
N ALA A 205 -1.19 1.17 -6.66
CA ALA A 205 -2.00 -0.03 -6.90
C ALA A 205 -1.57 -0.76 -8.18
N THR A 206 -1.21 0.00 -9.22
CA THR A 206 -0.75 -0.59 -10.49
C THR A 206 0.62 -1.28 -10.32
N GLN A 207 1.55 -0.69 -9.58
CA GLN A 207 2.86 -1.31 -9.28
C GLN A 207 2.69 -2.56 -8.40
N MET A 208 1.85 -2.51 -7.37
CA MET A 208 1.55 -3.68 -6.53
C MET A 208 0.91 -4.81 -7.36
N LEU A 209 -0.03 -4.50 -8.25
CA LEU A 209 -0.65 -5.50 -9.12
C LEU A 209 0.37 -6.16 -10.03
N LYS A 210 1.29 -5.40 -10.63
CA LYS A 210 2.36 -5.94 -11.46
C LYS A 210 3.19 -6.99 -10.69
N LEU A 211 3.64 -6.66 -9.48
CA LEU A 211 4.38 -7.58 -8.63
C LEU A 211 3.57 -8.83 -8.25
N CYS A 212 2.27 -8.69 -8.01
CA CYS A 212 1.38 -9.82 -7.76
C CYS A 212 1.24 -10.73 -9.00
N CYS A 213 1.12 -10.16 -10.19
CA CYS A 213 1.04 -10.93 -11.44
C CYS A 213 2.34 -11.69 -11.73
N GLU A 214 3.50 -11.10 -11.39
CA GLU A 214 4.80 -11.76 -11.51
C GLU A 214 4.96 -12.94 -10.54
N ALA A 215 4.48 -12.78 -9.30
CA ALA A 215 4.64 -13.79 -8.24
C ALA A 215 3.60 -14.93 -8.28
N ALA A 216 2.36 -14.63 -8.66
CA ALA A 216 1.25 -15.59 -8.70
C ALA A 216 0.27 -15.25 -9.84
N PRO A 217 0.66 -15.47 -11.10
CA PRO A 217 -0.11 -15.05 -12.27
C PRO A 217 -1.52 -15.64 -12.31
N ALA A 218 -1.70 -16.88 -11.87
CA ALA A 218 -3.01 -17.52 -11.84
C ALA A 218 -4.01 -16.80 -10.94
N LEU A 219 -3.55 -16.25 -9.81
CA LEU A 219 -4.41 -15.56 -8.84
C LEU A 219 -4.82 -14.16 -9.29
N PHE A 220 -4.05 -13.52 -10.14
CA PHE A 220 -4.25 -12.11 -10.50
C PHE A 220 -4.52 -11.88 -12.00
N ARG A 221 -4.70 -12.97 -12.79
CA ARG A 221 -4.90 -12.90 -14.27
C ARG A 221 -6.02 -11.95 -14.72
N HIS A 222 -7.03 -11.74 -13.86
CA HIS A 222 -8.16 -10.86 -14.12
C HIS A 222 -8.23 -9.67 -13.17
N ALA A 223 -7.24 -9.52 -12.28
CA ALA A 223 -7.22 -8.43 -11.32
C ALA A 223 -6.96 -7.08 -12.01
N GLY A 224 -7.58 -6.02 -11.49
CA GLY A 224 -7.47 -4.67 -12.05
C GLY A 224 -8.74 -3.87 -11.80
N PRO A 225 -8.94 -2.74 -12.50
CA PRO A 225 -10.16 -1.94 -12.36
C PRO A 225 -11.41 -2.76 -12.66
N ALA A 226 -12.52 -2.46 -11.97
CA ALA A 226 -13.78 -3.20 -12.13
C ALA A 226 -14.24 -3.34 -13.59
N CYS A 227 -13.97 -2.34 -14.42
CA CYS A 227 -14.33 -2.36 -15.83
C CYS A 227 -13.54 -3.37 -16.68
N CYS A 228 -12.47 -3.99 -16.15
CA CYS A 228 -11.76 -5.08 -16.85
C CYS A 228 -12.54 -6.41 -16.77
N GLN A 229 -13.37 -6.61 -15.75
CA GLN A 229 -14.13 -7.84 -15.53
C GLN A 229 -15.61 -7.72 -15.95
N GLY A 230 -16.09 -6.51 -16.29
CA GLY A 230 -17.49 -6.29 -16.61
C GLY A 230 -17.79 -4.87 -17.06
N GLY A 231 -19.00 -4.38 -16.83
CA GLY A 231 -19.36 -2.99 -17.05
C GLY A 231 -18.71 -2.06 -16.03
N CYS A 232 -18.65 -0.76 -16.35
CA CYS A 232 -18.19 0.23 -15.38
C CYS A 232 -19.23 0.40 -14.25
N PRO A 233 -18.87 0.15 -12.98
CA PRO A 233 -19.81 0.27 -11.88
C PRO A 233 -20.15 1.73 -11.51
N GLU A 234 -19.37 2.70 -12.01
CA GLU A 234 -19.53 4.12 -11.73
C GLU A 234 -20.74 4.75 -12.46
N GLY A 235 -21.40 4.03 -13.37
CA GLY A 235 -22.57 4.51 -14.09
C GLY A 235 -22.31 5.87 -14.76
N LYS A 236 -23.08 6.90 -14.37
CA LYS A 236 -22.94 8.27 -14.88
C LYS A 236 -21.62 8.94 -14.51
N MET A 237 -20.94 8.42 -13.48
CA MET A 237 -19.64 8.92 -13.01
C MET A 237 -18.44 8.23 -13.69
N THR A 238 -18.67 7.48 -14.75
CA THR A 238 -17.62 6.80 -15.51
C THR A 238 -16.54 7.78 -16.02
N CYS A 239 -15.28 7.30 -16.13
CA CYS A 239 -14.20 8.06 -16.77
C CYS A 239 -14.32 8.09 -18.32
N GLY A 240 -15.24 7.32 -18.91
CA GLY A 240 -15.41 7.21 -20.37
C GLY A 240 -14.30 6.45 -21.13
N GLN A 241 -13.28 5.93 -20.44
CA GLN A 241 -12.07 5.36 -21.07
C GLN A 241 -11.96 3.83 -20.90
N MET A 242 -13.11 3.13 -20.84
CA MET A 242 -13.12 1.69 -20.53
C MET A 242 -12.28 0.86 -21.51
N ALA A 243 -12.33 1.15 -22.82
CA ALA A 243 -11.56 0.43 -23.84
C ALA A 243 -10.03 0.57 -23.60
N ALA A 244 -9.55 1.80 -23.47
CA ALA A 244 -8.12 2.06 -23.21
C ALA A 244 -7.64 1.48 -21.88
N VAL A 245 -8.49 1.47 -20.85
CA VAL A 245 -8.18 0.85 -19.55
C VAL A 245 -8.02 -0.66 -19.71
N ARG A 246 -8.94 -1.33 -20.41
CA ARG A 246 -8.86 -2.78 -20.68
C ARG A 246 -7.60 -3.14 -21.45
N GLU A 247 -7.27 -2.39 -22.49
CA GLU A 247 -6.05 -2.62 -23.28
C GLU A 247 -4.79 -2.49 -22.40
N ARG A 248 -4.71 -1.44 -21.59
CA ARG A 248 -3.57 -1.23 -20.67
C ARG A 248 -3.39 -2.39 -19.68
N PHE A 249 -4.46 -2.89 -19.09
CA PHE A 249 -4.37 -3.98 -18.12
C PHE A 249 -4.19 -5.34 -18.81
N ALA A 250 -4.71 -5.56 -20.00
CA ALA A 250 -4.38 -6.73 -20.81
C ALA A 250 -2.88 -6.79 -21.14
N ALA A 251 -2.28 -5.66 -21.51
CA ALA A 251 -0.82 -5.58 -21.71
C ALA A 251 -0.02 -5.83 -20.42
N LEU A 252 -0.50 -5.35 -19.26
CA LEU A 252 0.14 -5.62 -17.96
C LEU A 252 0.15 -7.12 -17.64
N HIS A 253 -0.95 -7.82 -17.88
CA HIS A 253 -1.06 -9.27 -17.64
C HIS A 253 -0.28 -10.12 -18.64
N ALA A 254 -0.05 -9.63 -19.85
CA ALA A 254 0.72 -10.32 -20.89
C ALA A 254 2.24 -10.09 -20.76
N ALA A 255 2.68 -9.16 -19.92
CA ALA A 255 4.10 -8.89 -19.73
C ALA A 255 4.83 -10.12 -19.15
N PRO A 256 5.97 -10.53 -19.74
CA PRO A 256 6.74 -11.65 -19.22
C PRO A 256 7.20 -11.35 -17.79
N SER A 257 7.18 -12.38 -16.92
CA SER A 257 7.73 -12.28 -15.56
C SER A 257 9.21 -11.88 -15.65
N THR A 258 9.56 -10.76 -15.03
CA THR A 258 10.96 -10.31 -14.91
C THR A 258 11.67 -10.94 -13.71
N ALA A 259 11.10 -12.03 -13.15
CA ALA A 259 11.71 -12.74 -12.05
C ALA A 259 13.02 -13.41 -12.51
N GLU A 260 14.10 -12.65 -12.50
CA GLU A 260 15.43 -13.22 -12.30
C GLU A 260 15.44 -13.83 -10.89
N THR A 261 15.60 -15.13 -10.84
CA THR A 261 15.82 -15.93 -9.64
C THR A 261 16.92 -15.27 -8.79
N ARG A 262 16.54 -14.73 -7.63
CA ARG A 262 17.46 -14.42 -6.54
C ARG A 262 17.22 -15.37 -5.38
#